data_2a68e525e96c908a8d7a8ca7333ddbb8
#
_entry.id   2a68e525e96c908a8d7a8ca7333ddbb8
#
_cell.length_a   1.000
_cell.length_b   1.000
_cell.length_c   1.000
_cell.angle_alpha   90.00
_cell.angle_beta   90.00
_cell.angle_gamma   90.00
#
_symmetry.space_group_name_H-M   'P 1'
#
loop_
_entity.id
_entity.type
_entity.pdbx_description
1 polymer ?
#
loop_
_entity_poly.entity_id
_entity_poly.type
_entity_poly.pdbx_seq_one_letter_code
_entity_poly.pdbx_strand_id
1 'polypeptide(L)'
;MIQLKTLVNCIDNSGAAIVECVNVLRSKRPAKVGDRIVVVVQKQRNFGPESGPGGAVSISAANKVRRGDIRHAVVVRTAKKYQRPDGSVVKFDDNACVLINKAGEPIGTRLNGIVAAELREKKWSKILSLAPMHL
;
A
#
# COMPACT_ATOMS: atom_id res chain seq x y z
N MET A 1 -2.15 6.67 11.69
CA MET A 1 -0.88 5.97 11.92
C MET A 1 -1.11 4.49 12.02
N ILE A 2 -0.13 3.71 11.62
CA ILE A 2 -0.25 2.25 11.52
C ILE A 2 0.56 1.61 12.63
N GLN A 3 -0.09 0.76 13.43
CA GLN A 3 0.52 0.01 14.51
C GLN A 3 0.45 -1.49 14.21
N LEU A 4 1.02 -2.30 15.08
CA LEU A 4 0.91 -3.76 15.00
C LEU A 4 -0.58 -4.15 15.02
N LYS A 5 -0.95 -5.12 14.20
CA LYS A 5 -2.31 -5.64 14.03
C LYS A 5 -3.31 -4.65 13.42
N THR A 6 -2.88 -3.48 12.97
CA THR A 6 -3.75 -2.57 12.23
C THR A 6 -4.11 -3.18 10.88
N LEU A 7 -5.39 -3.21 10.55
CA LEU A 7 -5.84 -3.62 9.23
C LEU A 7 -5.70 -2.45 8.27
N VAL A 8 -5.11 -2.70 7.13
CA VAL A 8 -4.80 -1.67 6.13
C VAL A 8 -5.33 -2.12 4.78
N ASN A 9 -5.94 -1.20 4.04
CA ASN A 9 -6.40 -1.49 2.69
C ASN A 9 -5.22 -1.52 1.73
N CYS A 10 -5.18 -2.54 0.90
CA CYS A 10 -4.18 -2.59 -0.17
C CYS A 10 -4.83 -2.06 -1.44
N ILE A 11 -4.27 -1.01 -2.01
CA ILE A 11 -4.88 -0.29 -3.13
C ILE A 11 -4.24 -0.60 -4.48
N ASP A 12 -3.28 -1.51 -4.51
CA ASP A 12 -2.68 -1.92 -5.77
C ASP A 12 -3.42 -3.12 -6.35
N ASN A 13 -2.99 -3.55 -7.53
CA ASN A 13 -3.56 -4.69 -8.22
C ASN A 13 -2.74 -5.97 -8.04
N SER A 14 -1.99 -6.09 -6.94
CA SER A 14 -1.18 -7.27 -6.64
C SER A 14 -1.99 -8.50 -6.25
N GLY A 15 -3.24 -8.30 -5.87
CA GLY A 15 -4.12 -9.40 -5.44
C GLY A 15 -4.53 -9.32 -3.99
N ALA A 16 -3.91 -8.50 -3.17
CA ALA A 16 -4.30 -8.30 -1.78
C ALA A 16 -5.41 -7.25 -1.70
N ALA A 17 -6.38 -7.46 -0.83
CA ALA A 17 -7.43 -6.48 -0.55
C ALA A 17 -7.20 -5.83 0.80
N ILE A 18 -7.03 -6.64 1.85
CA ILE A 18 -6.78 -6.17 3.21
C ILE A 18 -5.57 -6.89 3.76
N VAL A 19 -4.67 -6.13 4.36
CA VAL A 19 -3.47 -6.67 5.00
C VAL A 19 -3.41 -6.21 6.44
N GLU A 20 -2.69 -6.96 7.25
CA GLU A 20 -2.49 -6.65 8.67
C GLU A 20 -1.03 -6.31 8.92
N CYS A 21 -0.77 -5.20 9.59
CA CYS A 21 0.59 -4.80 9.93
C CYS A 21 1.15 -5.71 11.02
N VAL A 22 2.26 -6.37 10.73
CA VAL A 22 2.93 -7.26 11.70
C VAL A 22 4.23 -6.66 12.22
N ASN A 23 4.79 -5.66 11.55
CA ASN A 23 5.99 -4.98 12.02
C ASN A 23 6.16 -3.64 11.33
N VAL A 24 6.71 -2.67 12.05
CA VAL A 24 7.11 -1.38 11.49
C VAL A 24 8.63 -1.35 11.47
N LEU A 25 9.20 -1.32 10.26
CA LEU A 25 10.65 -1.41 10.09
C LEU A 25 11.34 -0.13 10.54
N ARG A 26 12.47 -0.30 11.22
CA ARG A 26 13.36 0.78 11.66
C ARG A 26 12.69 1.83 12.54
N SER A 27 11.58 1.50 13.19
CA SER A 27 10.89 2.45 14.05
C SER A 27 10.23 1.75 15.22
N LYS A 28 10.28 2.40 16.36
CA LYS A 28 9.51 2.02 17.54
C LYS A 28 8.18 2.76 17.59
N ARG A 29 7.97 3.69 16.66
CA ARG A 29 6.77 4.52 16.59
C ARG A 29 5.80 3.92 15.58
N PRO A 30 4.51 4.28 15.66
CA PRO A 30 3.56 3.91 14.61
C PRO A 30 4.02 4.41 13.24
N ALA A 31 3.73 3.64 12.20
CA ALA A 31 4.13 3.99 10.85
C ALA A 31 3.33 5.18 10.33
N LYS A 32 4.02 6.08 9.67
CA LYS A 32 3.44 7.24 8.98
C LYS A 32 3.45 7.00 7.48
N VAL A 33 2.84 7.91 6.74
CA VAL A 33 2.90 7.88 5.28
C VAL A 33 4.35 7.84 4.81
N GLY A 34 4.63 6.91 3.91
CA GLY A 34 5.97 6.70 3.36
C GLY A 34 6.83 5.75 4.17
N ASP A 35 6.37 5.28 5.32
CA ASP A 35 7.11 4.31 6.10
C ASP A 35 6.92 2.90 5.55
N ARG A 36 7.98 2.11 5.63
CA ARG A 36 7.97 0.73 5.18
C ARG A 36 7.55 -0.18 6.33
N ILE A 37 6.59 -1.03 6.08
CA ILE A 37 6.07 -1.97 7.09
C ILE A 37 6.08 -3.39 6.52
N VAL A 38 5.98 -4.37 7.42
CA VAL A 38 5.78 -5.77 7.04
C VAL A 38 4.32 -6.11 7.31
N VAL A 39 3.67 -6.70 6.33
CA VAL A 39 2.25 -7.03 6.41
C VAL A 39 2.02 -8.49 6.04
N VAL A 40 0.91 -9.03 6.54
CA VAL A 40 0.40 -10.33 6.13
C VAL A 40 -0.94 -10.12 5.44
N VAL A 41 -1.15 -10.80 4.32
CA VAL A 41 -2.40 -10.67 3.55
C VAL A 41 -3.52 -11.40 4.29
N GLN A 42 -4.53 -10.65 4.71
CA GLN A 42 -5.68 -11.20 5.42
C GLN A 42 -6.83 -11.51 4.47
N LYS A 43 -7.01 -10.69 3.45
CA LYS A 43 -8.08 -10.87 2.48
C LYS A 43 -7.54 -10.68 1.09
N GLN A 44 -7.78 -11.67 0.24
CA GLN A 44 -7.33 -11.68 -1.14
C GLN A 44 -8.44 -11.17 -2.04
N ARG A 45 -8.07 -10.38 -3.05
CA ARG A 45 -9.03 -9.99 -4.08
C ARG A 45 -9.33 -11.20 -4.95
N ASN A 46 -10.61 -11.37 -5.27
CA ASN A 46 -11.02 -12.45 -6.14
C ASN A 46 -10.93 -11.99 -7.59
N PHE A 47 -9.94 -12.52 -8.31
CA PHE A 47 -9.81 -12.34 -9.74
C PHE A 47 -10.47 -13.50 -10.48
N GLY A 48 -11.63 -13.93 -10.08
CA GLY A 48 -12.28 -15.10 -10.62
C GLY A 48 -12.42 -15.14 -12.14
N PRO A 49 -13.06 -16.18 -12.67
CA PRO A 49 -13.20 -16.35 -14.12
C PRO A 49 -13.90 -15.18 -14.82
N GLU A 50 -14.65 -14.41 -14.11
CA GLU A 50 -15.33 -13.23 -14.64
C GLU A 50 -14.35 -12.11 -15.02
N SER A 51 -13.13 -12.19 -14.54
CA SER A 51 -12.10 -11.31 -15.07
C SER A 51 -11.81 -11.61 -16.53
N GLY A 52 -12.20 -12.80 -16.97
CA GLY A 52 -12.30 -13.18 -18.36
C GLY A 52 -11.05 -12.95 -19.20
N PRO A 53 -11.10 -13.27 -20.48
CA PRO A 53 -9.96 -13.01 -21.37
C PRO A 53 -9.68 -11.51 -21.54
N GLY A 54 -10.69 -10.67 -21.34
CA GLY A 54 -10.49 -9.23 -21.38
C GLY A 54 -9.98 -8.65 -20.07
N GLY A 55 -10.04 -9.41 -19.02
CA GLY A 55 -9.57 -8.99 -17.71
C GLY A 55 -8.08 -9.17 -17.58
N ALA A 56 -7.33 -8.86 -18.60
CA ALA A 56 -5.90 -9.09 -18.67
C ALA A 56 -5.22 -8.69 -17.38
N VAL A 57 -4.91 -9.68 -16.57
CA VAL A 57 -4.14 -9.47 -15.37
C VAL A 57 -2.73 -9.15 -15.81
N SER A 58 -2.35 -7.89 -15.67
CA SER A 58 -1.04 -7.42 -16.07
C SER A 58 0.06 -7.87 -15.13
N ILE A 59 -0.29 -8.57 -14.04
CA ILE A 59 0.66 -9.04 -13.05
C ILE A 59 1.00 -10.50 -13.34
N SER A 60 2.29 -10.82 -13.37
CA SER A 60 2.72 -12.20 -13.53
C SER A 60 2.27 -13.04 -12.34
N ALA A 61 2.05 -14.33 -12.55
CA ALA A 61 1.66 -15.23 -11.47
C ALA A 61 2.65 -15.23 -10.32
N ALA A 62 3.92 -14.98 -10.59
CA ALA A 62 4.97 -14.93 -9.57
C ALA A 62 4.82 -13.75 -8.62
N ASN A 63 4.21 -12.66 -9.09
CA ASN A 63 4.03 -11.45 -8.28
C ASN A 63 2.66 -11.37 -7.62
N LYS A 64 1.75 -12.27 -7.96
CA LYS A 64 0.43 -12.28 -7.38
C LYS A 64 0.49 -12.77 -5.94
N VAL A 65 -0.09 -12.00 -5.01
CA VAL A 65 -0.10 -12.38 -3.60
C VAL A 65 -1.37 -13.14 -3.25
N ARG A 66 -1.24 -14.01 -2.26
CA ARG A 66 -2.33 -14.84 -1.75
C ARG A 66 -2.52 -14.58 -0.26
N ARG A 67 -3.68 -15.00 0.25
CA ARG A 67 -3.95 -14.92 1.68
C ARG A 67 -2.87 -15.67 2.47
N GLY A 68 -2.41 -15.03 3.54
CA GLY A 68 -1.36 -15.60 4.40
C GLY A 68 0.07 -15.23 3.99
N ASP A 69 0.25 -14.66 2.81
CA ASP A 69 1.57 -14.24 2.36
C ASP A 69 2.06 -13.05 3.19
N ILE A 70 3.35 -13.07 3.51
CA ILE A 70 4.01 -11.97 4.21
C ILE A 70 4.77 -11.15 3.17
N ARG A 71 4.52 -9.85 3.14
CA ARG A 71 5.14 -8.94 2.19
C ARG A 71 5.53 -7.64 2.87
N HIS A 72 6.44 -6.91 2.23
CA HIS A 72 6.72 -5.54 2.62
C HIS A 72 5.71 -4.61 1.95
N ALA A 73 5.42 -3.49 2.61
CA ALA A 73 4.49 -2.50 2.09
C ALA A 73 4.92 -1.11 2.48
N VAL A 74 4.44 -0.12 1.73
CA VAL A 74 4.64 1.29 2.03
C VAL A 74 3.29 1.90 2.33
N VAL A 75 3.19 2.61 3.45
CA VAL A 75 1.96 3.31 3.84
C VAL A 75 1.78 4.51 2.94
N VAL A 76 0.64 4.60 2.26
CA VAL A 76 0.34 5.70 1.32
C VAL A 76 -0.77 6.61 1.81
N ARG A 77 -1.61 6.16 2.74
CA ARG A 77 -2.66 6.97 3.37
C ARG A 77 -2.81 6.57 4.82
N THR A 78 -3.17 7.53 5.66
CA THR A 78 -3.52 7.26 7.06
C THR A 78 -4.83 7.93 7.40
N ALA A 79 -5.66 7.27 8.21
CA ALA A 79 -6.91 7.83 8.69
C ALA A 79 -6.66 8.90 9.76
N LYS A 80 -5.57 8.83 10.47
CA LYS A 80 -5.22 9.84 11.47
C LYS A 80 -4.67 11.08 10.78
N LYS A 81 -5.17 12.25 11.16
CA LYS A 81 -4.67 13.52 10.64
C LYS A 81 -3.22 13.75 11.06
N TYR A 82 -2.47 14.38 10.20
CA TYR A 82 -1.10 14.80 10.47
C TYR A 82 -0.85 16.18 9.87
N GLN A 83 0.10 16.89 10.43
CA GLN A 83 0.44 18.24 10.00
C GLN A 83 1.68 18.20 9.12
N ARG A 84 1.61 18.91 8.00
CA ARG A 84 2.75 19.09 7.10
C ARG A 84 3.63 20.25 7.59
N PRO A 85 4.90 20.29 7.15
CA PRO A 85 5.79 21.38 7.53
C PRO A 85 5.27 22.78 7.17
N ASP A 86 4.45 22.88 6.14
CA ASP A 86 3.85 24.17 5.72
C ASP A 86 2.66 24.60 6.57
N GLY A 87 2.28 23.81 7.58
CA GLY A 87 1.16 24.10 8.47
C GLY A 87 -0.16 23.48 8.06
N SER A 88 -0.28 22.94 6.86
CA SER A 88 -1.51 22.28 6.42
C SER A 88 -1.70 20.94 7.14
N VAL A 89 -2.96 20.54 7.28
CA VAL A 89 -3.34 19.29 7.94
C VAL A 89 -3.94 18.35 6.90
N VAL A 90 -3.48 17.11 6.89
CA VAL A 90 -3.94 16.09 5.94
C VAL A 90 -4.57 14.94 6.70
N LYS A 91 -5.72 14.47 6.23
CA LYS A 91 -6.43 13.33 6.77
C LYS A 91 -7.12 12.59 5.64
N PHE A 92 -6.99 11.26 5.65
CA PHE A 92 -7.70 10.40 4.72
C PHE A 92 -8.79 9.62 5.46
N ASP A 93 -9.70 9.02 4.72
CA ASP A 93 -10.81 8.26 5.32
C ASP A 93 -10.36 6.88 5.81
N ASP A 94 -9.25 6.37 5.29
CA ASP A 94 -8.78 5.03 5.61
C ASP A 94 -7.26 4.99 5.72
N ASN A 95 -6.77 3.84 6.17
CA ASN A 95 -5.36 3.50 6.08
C ASN A 95 -5.15 2.67 4.83
N ALA A 96 -4.18 3.02 4.02
CA ALA A 96 -3.90 2.29 2.78
C ALA A 96 -2.41 2.10 2.58
N CYS A 97 -2.07 1.02 1.92
CA CYS A 97 -0.69 0.69 1.61
C CYS A 97 -0.57 0.11 0.20
N VAL A 98 0.66 0.04 -0.27
CA VAL A 98 1.04 -0.57 -1.53
C VAL A 98 2.11 -1.61 -1.24
N LEU A 99 1.93 -2.81 -1.79
CA LEU A 99 2.91 -3.88 -1.59
C LEU A 99 4.16 -3.64 -2.44
N ILE A 100 5.30 -3.92 -1.85
CA ILE A 100 6.60 -3.82 -2.52
C ILE A 100 7.39 -5.09 -2.29
N ASN A 101 8.38 -5.33 -3.16
CA ASN A 101 9.32 -6.41 -2.95
C ASN A 101 10.44 -5.97 -1.99
N LYS A 102 11.37 -6.87 -1.69
CA LYS A 102 12.47 -6.57 -0.78
C LYS A 102 13.39 -5.48 -1.32
N ALA A 103 13.46 -5.32 -2.64
CA ALA A 103 14.26 -4.27 -3.27
C ALA A 103 13.59 -2.90 -3.22
N GLY A 104 12.32 -2.82 -2.80
CA GLY A 104 11.59 -1.57 -2.71
C GLY A 104 10.79 -1.21 -3.95
N GLU A 105 10.63 -2.11 -4.89
CA GLU A 105 9.84 -1.86 -6.09
C GLU A 105 8.39 -2.33 -5.91
N PRO A 106 7.40 -1.59 -6.46
CA PRO A 106 6.01 -2.02 -6.36
C PRO A 106 5.79 -3.37 -7.02
N ILE A 107 5.03 -4.24 -6.39
CA ILE A 107 4.64 -5.53 -6.95
C ILE A 107 3.54 -5.33 -7.99
N GLY A 108 2.57 -4.46 -7.68
CA GLY A 108 1.48 -4.16 -8.58
C GLY A 108 1.87 -3.19 -9.68
N THR A 109 1.04 -3.10 -10.70
CA THR A 109 1.26 -2.21 -11.85
C THR A 109 0.35 -1.00 -11.83
N ARG A 110 -0.68 -0.98 -10.97
CA ARG A 110 -1.64 0.11 -10.85
C ARG A 110 -2.02 0.34 -9.41
N LEU A 111 -2.36 1.58 -9.09
CA LEU A 111 -2.92 1.96 -7.80
C LEU A 111 -4.31 2.54 -8.02
N ASN A 112 -5.21 2.25 -7.09
CA ASN A 112 -6.54 2.84 -7.07
C ASN A 112 -6.60 3.92 -6.00
N GLY A 113 -7.18 5.07 -6.36
CA GLY A 113 -7.37 6.15 -5.42
C GLY A 113 -6.17 7.06 -5.28
N ILE A 114 -6.17 7.85 -4.22
CA ILE A 114 -5.23 8.94 -3.99
C ILE A 114 -4.15 8.47 -3.04
N VAL A 115 -2.92 8.91 -3.27
CA VAL A 115 -1.81 8.71 -2.34
C VAL A 115 -1.34 10.05 -1.81
N ALA A 116 -0.72 10.06 -0.65
CA ALA A 116 -0.19 11.29 -0.07
C ALA A 116 1.10 11.72 -0.76
N ALA A 117 1.28 13.02 -0.92
CA ALA A 117 2.45 13.59 -1.63
C ALA A 117 3.77 13.40 -0.87
N GLU A 118 3.72 13.08 0.42
CA GLU A 118 4.92 12.83 1.23
C GLU A 118 5.77 11.69 0.70
N LEU A 119 5.20 10.82 -0.14
CA LEU A 119 5.97 9.74 -0.76
C LEU A 119 7.11 10.26 -1.63
N ARG A 120 6.95 11.45 -2.21
CA ARG A 120 8.01 12.07 -3.01
C ARG A 120 9.22 12.41 -2.14
N GLU A 121 8.99 12.95 -0.96
CA GLU A 121 10.05 13.31 -0.04
C GLU A 121 10.80 12.09 0.48
N LYS A 122 10.12 10.97 0.59
CA LYS A 122 10.70 9.72 1.07
C LYS A 122 11.19 8.81 -0.05
N LYS A 123 11.32 9.35 -1.27
CA LYS A 123 11.91 8.68 -2.43
C LYS A 123 11.11 7.49 -2.97
N TRP A 124 9.78 7.51 -2.81
CA TRP A 124 8.90 6.50 -3.37
C TRP A 124 8.33 6.94 -4.73
N SER A 125 9.17 7.46 -5.60
CA SER A 125 8.74 8.02 -6.89
C SER A 125 8.07 6.98 -7.80
N LYS A 126 8.50 5.73 -7.74
CA LYS A 126 7.87 4.67 -8.54
C LYS A 126 6.41 4.46 -8.13
N ILE A 127 6.12 4.53 -6.85
CA ILE A 127 4.75 4.41 -6.34
C ILE A 127 3.92 5.63 -6.79
N LEU A 128 4.48 6.83 -6.68
CA LEU A 128 3.78 8.03 -7.13
C LEU A 128 3.45 7.99 -8.62
N SER A 129 4.34 7.44 -9.43
CA SER A 129 4.11 7.36 -10.88
C SER A 129 2.98 6.42 -11.24
N LEU A 130 2.68 5.43 -10.40
CA LEU A 130 1.57 4.51 -10.62
C LEU A 130 0.24 5.07 -10.14
N ALA A 131 0.24 6.05 -9.26
CA ALA A 131 -0.97 6.60 -8.68
C ALA A 131 -1.67 7.52 -9.67
N PRO A 132 -3.02 7.45 -9.78
CA PRO A 132 -3.75 8.38 -10.64
C PRO A 132 -3.74 9.81 -10.11
N MET A 133 -3.59 10.00 -8.81
CA MET A 133 -3.55 11.33 -8.19
C MET A 133 -2.80 11.25 -6.85
N HIS A 134 -2.09 12.31 -6.51
CA HIS A 134 -1.48 12.45 -5.19
C HIS A 134 -1.85 13.80 -4.58
N LEU A 135 -2.06 13.78 -3.28
CA LEU A 135 -2.59 14.95 -2.56
C LEU A 135 -1.50 15.58 -1.67
#